data_d6f979de07ff572e7d19c047780b266c
#
_entry.id   d6f979de07ff572e7d19c047780b266c
#
_cell.length_a   1.000
_cell.length_b   1.000
_cell.length_c   1.000
_cell.angle_alpha   90.00
_cell.angle_beta   90.00
_cell.angle_gamma   90.00
#
_symmetry.space_group_name_H-M   'P 1'
#
loop_
_entity.id
_entity.type
_entity.pdbx_description
1 polymer ?
#
loop_
_entity_poly.entity_id
_entity_poly.type
_entity_poly.pdbx_seq_one_letter_code
_entity_poly.pdbx_strand_id
1 'polypeptide(L)'
;MDIDGNGVIDKLDDWFDHPFEERFELIFEPYDIEMRSFNVQVTPNFNDTWYYVGITTASYFDSYDDWRQFIQDMTPENSYSPSLYMDREILQINCIPGTEYVIYGFLDTNDFPNNIFIARVTSKPLPRNMNATVQAEWQLYDGTALETLYPDIYKGASDHRVFIFQVTPTSPETIHTWGLLHVARSTQLNLSDMQILDYLETGTLFGWKNVENGYYFLPAEMETFGFYYCGQDESGAWGELYYEELTFTEDDLCDPKSAPNSGFINGKSAVTP
;
A
#
# COMPACT_ATOMS: atom_id res chain seq x y z
N MET A 1 43.93 22.00 19.93
CA MET A 1 44.97 23.02 20.25
C MET A 1 44.19 24.34 20.20
N ASP A 2 44.26 25.11 21.21
CA ASP A 2 43.66 26.44 21.31
C ASP A 2 44.66 27.44 20.72
N ILE A 3 44.47 27.86 19.49
CA ILE A 3 45.42 28.68 18.73
C ILE A 3 45.13 30.16 18.94
N ASP A 4 43.89 30.54 19.18
CA ASP A 4 43.47 31.92 19.41
C ASP A 4 43.45 32.32 20.88
N GLY A 5 43.64 31.37 21.80
CA GLY A 5 43.81 31.62 23.25
C GLY A 5 42.50 31.91 24.00
N ASN A 6 41.34 31.57 23.41
CA ASN A 6 40.03 31.79 24.03
C ASN A 6 39.64 30.70 25.06
N GLY A 7 40.44 29.66 25.21
CA GLY A 7 40.24 28.57 26.18
C GLY A 7 39.47 27.38 25.63
N VAL A 8 39.13 27.40 24.36
CA VAL A 8 38.45 26.31 23.65
C VAL A 8 39.41 25.68 22.62
N ILE A 9 39.26 24.40 22.31
CA ILE A 9 40.06 23.75 21.26
C ILE A 9 39.52 24.20 19.91
N ASP A 10 40.37 24.75 19.00
CA ASP A 10 39.97 25.35 17.72
C ASP A 10 39.02 24.48 16.87
N LYS A 11 39.14 23.14 16.95
CA LYS A 11 38.20 22.24 16.29
C LYS A 11 36.76 22.30 16.85
N LEU A 12 36.59 22.84 18.04
CA LEU A 12 35.30 23.01 18.68
C LEU A 12 34.79 24.45 18.58
N ASP A 13 35.69 25.44 18.36
CA ASP A 13 35.32 26.82 18.19
C ASP A 13 34.39 27.03 17.02
N ASP A 14 34.77 26.55 15.83
CA ASP A 14 33.94 26.64 14.64
C ASP A 14 32.57 26.01 14.88
N TRP A 15 32.51 24.93 15.68
CA TRP A 15 31.27 24.22 15.98
C TRP A 15 30.37 24.98 16.97
N PHE A 16 30.96 25.69 17.95
CA PHE A 16 30.20 26.50 18.92
C PHE A 16 29.78 27.86 18.39
N ASP A 17 30.46 28.35 17.35
CA ASP A 17 30.12 29.62 16.69
C ASP A 17 28.91 29.52 15.77
N HIS A 18 28.50 28.26 15.40
CA HIS A 18 27.28 28.03 14.63
C HIS A 18 26.04 28.14 15.55
N PRO A 19 24.88 28.63 15.03
CA PRO A 19 23.61 28.56 15.74
C PRO A 19 23.26 27.13 16.17
N PHE A 20 22.53 27.00 17.26
CA PHE A 20 22.14 25.68 17.80
C PHE A 20 21.43 24.83 16.75
N GLU A 21 20.56 25.46 15.95
CA GLU A 21 19.81 24.80 14.88
C GLU A 21 20.71 24.20 13.79
N GLU A 22 21.88 24.78 13.55
CA GLU A 22 22.88 24.26 12.59
C GLU A 22 23.71 23.13 13.17
N ARG A 23 23.78 23.00 14.49
CA ARG A 23 24.53 21.96 15.23
C ARG A 23 23.68 20.77 15.62
N PHE A 24 22.35 20.92 15.56
CA PHE A 24 21.42 19.86 15.89
C PHE A 24 21.46 18.76 14.83
N GLU A 25 21.53 17.51 15.29
CA GLU A 25 21.51 16.32 14.44
C GLU A 25 20.58 15.25 15.01
N LEU A 26 19.86 14.56 14.14
CA LEU A 26 19.10 13.35 14.45
C LEU A 26 19.70 12.17 13.73
N ILE A 27 19.95 11.12 14.47
CA ILE A 27 20.43 9.83 13.94
C ILE A 27 19.25 8.86 14.02
N PHE A 28 18.94 8.22 12.87
CA PHE A 28 17.95 7.17 12.76
C PHE A 28 18.64 5.83 12.50
N GLU A 29 18.37 4.84 13.35
CA GLU A 29 18.90 3.49 13.23
C GLU A 29 17.73 2.49 13.12
N PRO A 30 17.28 2.14 11.89
CA PRO A 30 16.28 1.10 11.71
C PRO A 30 16.86 -0.28 12.05
N TYR A 31 16.07 -1.12 12.74
CA TYR A 31 16.44 -2.48 13.11
C TYR A 31 15.22 -3.38 13.24
N ASP A 32 15.42 -4.71 13.39
CA ASP A 32 14.34 -5.72 13.42
C ASP A 32 13.36 -5.55 12.26
N ILE A 33 13.93 -5.39 11.05
CA ILE A 33 13.14 -5.14 9.85
C ILE A 33 12.46 -6.45 9.43
N GLU A 34 11.11 -6.46 9.51
CA GLU A 34 10.27 -7.57 9.11
C GLU A 34 9.32 -7.16 7.96
N MET A 35 8.45 -8.06 7.53
CA MET A 35 7.51 -7.79 6.42
C MET A 35 6.51 -6.69 6.76
N ARG A 36 6.00 -6.67 7.99
CA ARG A 36 4.91 -5.78 8.41
C ARG A 36 5.27 -4.88 9.59
N SER A 37 6.51 -4.89 10.01
CA SER A 37 7.00 -4.01 11.07
C SER A 37 8.50 -3.80 10.99
N PHE A 38 8.95 -2.70 11.53
CA PHE A 38 10.36 -2.45 11.88
C PHE A 38 10.43 -1.51 13.08
N ASN A 39 11.55 -1.51 13.76
CA ASN A 39 11.83 -0.56 14.82
C ASN A 39 12.80 0.50 14.32
N VAL A 40 12.71 1.70 14.89
CA VAL A 40 13.65 2.79 14.64
C VAL A 40 14.11 3.34 15.97
N GLN A 41 15.41 3.31 16.22
CA GLN A 41 15.99 4.11 17.28
C GLN A 41 16.27 5.50 16.75
N VAL A 42 15.76 6.51 17.44
CA VAL A 42 15.99 7.92 17.15
C VAL A 42 16.86 8.49 18.25
N THR A 43 17.98 9.09 17.88
CA THR A 43 18.93 9.64 18.85
C THR A 43 19.29 11.06 18.43
N PRO A 44 18.87 12.10 19.19
CA PRO A 44 19.37 13.45 19.01
C PRO A 44 20.81 13.56 19.58
N ASN A 45 21.61 14.43 19.01
CA ASN A 45 22.96 14.70 19.52
C ASN A 45 22.95 15.60 20.78
N PHE A 46 21.82 16.20 21.13
CA PHE A 46 21.63 16.96 22.35
C PHE A 46 20.43 16.40 23.14
N ASN A 47 20.60 16.27 24.46
CA ASN A 47 19.51 15.95 25.38
C ASN A 47 18.63 17.19 25.65
N ASP A 48 17.44 16.96 26.22
CA ASP A 48 16.48 18.01 26.60
C ASP A 48 16.04 18.90 25.42
N THR A 49 16.06 18.34 24.20
CA THR A 49 15.71 19.04 22.96
C THR A 49 14.49 18.40 22.31
N TRP A 50 13.50 19.23 22.01
CA TRP A 50 12.29 18.81 21.31
C TRP A 50 12.53 18.73 19.81
N TYR A 51 12.02 17.67 19.20
CA TYR A 51 12.12 17.43 17.76
C TYR A 51 10.92 16.66 17.22
N TYR A 52 10.64 16.83 15.96
CA TYR A 52 9.60 16.10 15.26
C TYR A 52 10.19 14.90 14.53
N VAL A 53 9.43 13.78 14.52
CA VAL A 53 9.70 12.61 13.67
C VAL A 53 8.44 12.18 12.98
N GLY A 54 8.54 11.93 11.68
CA GLY A 54 7.49 11.34 10.86
C GLY A 54 8.03 10.22 9.99
N ILE A 55 7.12 9.43 9.46
CA ILE A 55 7.44 8.31 8.57
C ILE A 55 6.44 8.32 7.42
N THR A 56 6.95 8.18 6.22
CA THR A 56 6.15 8.12 5.00
C THR A 56 6.73 7.10 4.03
N THR A 57 6.01 6.76 2.96
CA THR A 57 6.59 5.96 1.88
C THR A 57 7.60 6.80 1.09
N ALA A 58 8.66 6.16 0.60
CA ALA A 58 9.65 6.84 -0.24
C ALA A 58 9.00 7.44 -1.49
N SER A 59 8.05 6.74 -2.11
CA SER A 59 7.33 7.23 -3.29
C SER A 59 6.56 8.53 -3.03
N TYR A 60 5.98 8.67 -1.83
CA TYR A 60 5.29 9.91 -1.46
C TYR A 60 6.28 11.04 -1.19
N PHE A 61 7.34 10.78 -0.42
CA PHE A 61 8.38 11.76 -0.15
C PHE A 61 9.06 12.25 -1.43
N ASP A 62 9.42 11.32 -2.32
CA ASP A 62 10.12 11.61 -3.58
C ASP A 62 9.20 12.25 -4.65
N SER A 63 7.90 12.36 -4.41
CA SER A 63 6.98 13.11 -5.28
C SER A 63 7.11 14.62 -5.14
N TYR A 64 7.86 15.09 -4.13
CA TYR A 64 8.15 16.49 -3.89
C TYR A 64 9.54 16.85 -4.41
N ASP A 65 9.65 17.93 -5.16
CA ASP A 65 10.93 18.45 -5.64
C ASP A 65 11.78 19.07 -4.52
N ASP A 66 11.13 19.56 -3.45
CA ASP A 66 11.76 20.17 -2.28
C ASP A 66 11.10 19.65 -0.99
N TRP A 67 11.92 19.16 -0.07
CA TRP A 67 11.47 18.69 1.25
C TRP A 67 10.72 19.77 2.05
N ARG A 68 10.95 21.06 1.76
CA ARG A 68 10.24 22.15 2.41
C ARG A 68 8.76 22.17 2.05
N GLN A 69 8.43 21.89 0.79
CA GLN A 69 7.05 21.73 0.36
C GLN A 69 6.41 20.50 1.03
N PHE A 70 7.15 19.38 1.07
CA PHE A 70 6.71 18.19 1.77
C PHE A 70 6.34 18.51 3.24
N ILE A 71 7.19 19.21 4.00
CA ILE A 71 6.90 19.56 5.40
C ILE A 71 5.71 20.52 5.51
N GLN A 72 5.55 21.47 4.59
CA GLN A 72 4.41 22.40 4.59
C GLN A 72 3.07 21.69 4.39
N ASP A 73 3.06 20.60 3.63
CA ASP A 73 1.86 19.79 3.37
C ASP A 73 1.57 18.79 4.50
N MET A 74 2.48 18.63 5.47
CA MET A 74 2.31 17.77 6.64
C MET A 74 1.43 18.47 7.70
N THR A 75 0.15 18.64 7.41
CA THR A 75 -0.82 19.18 8.37
C THR A 75 -1.22 18.12 9.41
N PRO A 76 -1.79 18.51 10.56
CA PRO A 76 -2.27 17.56 11.57
C PRO A 76 -3.31 16.54 11.04
N GLU A 77 -4.03 16.88 9.99
CA GLU A 77 -5.01 16.02 9.34
C GLU A 77 -4.36 14.99 8.40
N ASN A 78 -3.10 15.19 8.03
CA ASN A 78 -2.37 14.27 7.18
C ASN A 78 -1.90 13.06 8.01
N SER A 79 -2.16 11.84 7.52
CA SER A 79 -1.74 10.59 8.20
C SER A 79 -0.22 10.43 8.34
N TYR A 80 0.56 11.22 7.62
CA TYR A 80 2.04 11.25 7.70
C TYR A 80 2.57 12.39 8.56
N SER A 81 1.69 13.11 9.26
CA SER A 81 2.07 14.20 10.15
C SER A 81 3.07 13.74 11.21
N PRO A 82 4.17 14.47 11.43
CA PRO A 82 5.17 14.07 12.41
C PRO A 82 4.67 14.23 13.85
N SER A 83 5.19 13.38 14.73
CA SER A 83 4.97 13.47 16.18
C SER A 83 6.15 14.12 16.87
N LEU A 84 5.86 14.79 17.98
CA LEU A 84 6.85 15.52 18.80
C LEU A 84 7.46 14.57 19.84
N TYR A 85 8.78 14.58 19.94
CA TYR A 85 9.56 13.76 20.86
C TYR A 85 10.64 14.59 21.55
N MET A 86 11.21 14.04 22.61
CA MET A 86 12.35 14.60 23.34
C MET A 86 13.27 13.44 23.76
N ASP A 87 14.58 13.67 23.77
CA ASP A 87 15.59 12.67 24.09
C ASP A 87 15.61 11.47 23.10
N ARG A 88 16.19 10.37 23.53
CA ARG A 88 16.27 9.14 22.73
C ARG A 88 14.96 8.39 22.76
N GLU A 89 14.45 8.02 21.58
CA GLU A 89 13.21 7.27 21.41
C GLU A 89 13.39 5.98 20.64
N ILE A 90 12.49 5.02 20.87
CA ILE A 90 12.35 3.80 20.08
C ILE A 90 10.92 3.75 19.54
N LEU A 91 10.81 3.82 18.22
CA LEU A 91 9.55 3.79 17.52
C LEU A 91 9.32 2.41 16.92
N GLN A 92 8.14 1.84 17.15
CA GLN A 92 7.69 0.63 16.46
C GLN A 92 6.72 1.02 15.34
N ILE A 93 7.05 0.63 14.12
CA ILE A 93 6.36 1.03 12.90
C ILE A 93 5.69 -0.18 12.27
N ASN A 94 4.41 -0.06 11.99
CA ASN A 94 3.71 -0.99 11.10
C ASN A 94 3.96 -0.55 9.66
N CYS A 95 4.30 -1.50 8.80
CA CYS A 95 4.66 -1.23 7.42
C CYS A 95 4.03 -2.24 6.44
N ILE A 96 4.02 -1.87 5.18
CA ILE A 96 3.58 -2.72 4.07
C ILE A 96 4.79 -3.50 3.56
N PRO A 97 4.66 -4.80 3.27
CA PRO A 97 5.75 -5.61 2.75
C PRO A 97 6.39 -5.04 1.49
N GLY A 98 7.73 -5.16 1.38
CA GLY A 98 8.48 -4.76 0.20
C GLY A 98 8.40 -3.26 -0.14
N THR A 99 8.05 -2.43 0.84
CA THR A 99 7.89 -0.98 0.65
C THR A 99 9.08 -0.24 1.26
N GLU A 100 9.63 0.72 0.51
CA GLU A 100 10.64 1.63 1.03
C GLU A 100 9.96 2.80 1.74
N TYR A 101 10.46 3.11 2.94
CA TYR A 101 10.00 4.20 3.80
C TYR A 101 11.11 5.23 3.98
N VAL A 102 10.71 6.48 4.11
CA VAL A 102 11.52 7.59 4.58
C VAL A 102 11.12 7.91 6.01
N ILE A 103 12.07 7.80 6.93
CA ILE A 103 11.99 8.32 8.27
C ILE A 103 12.57 9.73 8.21
N TYR A 104 11.84 10.72 8.65
CA TYR A 104 12.29 12.10 8.61
C TYR A 104 12.10 12.76 9.96
N GLY A 105 12.91 13.77 10.24
CA GLY A 105 12.76 14.53 11.45
C GLY A 105 13.48 15.88 11.37
N PHE A 106 13.10 16.79 12.24
CA PHE A 106 13.63 18.14 12.31
C PHE A 106 13.47 18.70 13.73
N LEU A 107 14.29 19.69 14.04
CA LEU A 107 14.23 20.39 15.33
C LEU A 107 12.88 21.13 15.47
N ASP A 108 12.29 21.06 16.69
CA ASP A 108 11.16 21.91 17.03
C ASP A 108 11.64 23.34 17.25
N THR A 109 11.25 24.22 16.35
CA THR A 109 11.58 25.65 16.37
C THR A 109 10.31 26.47 16.22
N ASN A 110 10.35 27.75 16.65
CA ASN A 110 9.22 28.66 16.45
C ASN A 110 9.02 29.04 14.98
N ASP A 111 10.04 28.80 14.17
CA ASP A 111 10.06 29.08 12.73
C ASP A 111 10.07 27.79 11.92
N PHE A 112 9.96 27.90 10.63
CA PHE A 112 10.10 26.77 9.72
C PHE A 112 11.49 26.12 9.86
N PRO A 113 11.60 24.76 9.88
CA PRO A 113 12.88 24.09 10.13
C PRO A 113 13.93 24.42 9.08
N ASN A 114 15.16 24.66 9.52
CA ASN A 114 16.29 24.95 8.62
C ASN A 114 16.84 23.69 7.96
N ASN A 115 16.74 22.54 8.63
CA ASN A 115 17.23 21.26 8.18
C ASN A 115 16.22 20.15 8.39
N ILE A 116 16.26 19.13 7.53
CA ILE A 116 15.59 17.85 7.69
C ILE A 116 16.64 16.73 7.73
N PHE A 117 16.47 15.81 8.66
CA PHE A 117 17.27 14.58 8.75
C PHE A 117 16.45 13.44 8.21
N ILE A 118 17.04 12.57 7.39
CA ILE A 118 16.33 11.46 6.78
C ILE A 118 17.12 10.15 6.90
N ALA A 119 16.40 9.05 7.04
CA ALA A 119 16.90 7.71 6.79
C ALA A 119 15.91 6.94 5.93
N ARG A 120 16.40 5.96 5.18
CA ARG A 120 15.56 5.10 4.37
C ARG A 120 15.65 3.68 4.88
N VAL A 121 14.52 2.97 4.82
CA VAL A 121 14.41 1.57 5.20
C VAL A 121 13.43 0.86 4.30
N THR A 122 13.77 -0.35 3.85
CA THR A 122 12.86 -1.18 3.05
C THR A 122 12.44 -2.38 3.88
N SER A 123 11.13 -2.57 4.04
CA SER A 123 10.54 -3.74 4.70
C SER A 123 10.80 -5.01 3.88
N LYS A 124 10.84 -6.17 4.54
CA LYS A 124 10.96 -7.46 3.82
C LYS A 124 9.75 -7.66 2.89
N PRO A 125 9.95 -8.12 1.65
CA PRO A 125 8.86 -8.42 0.75
C PRO A 125 8.08 -9.66 1.18
N LEU A 126 6.85 -9.82 0.68
CA LEU A 126 6.13 -11.08 0.76
C LEU A 126 6.91 -12.19 0.03
N PRO A 127 6.84 -13.45 0.52
CA PRO A 127 7.42 -14.58 -0.17
C PRO A 127 6.87 -14.71 -1.59
N ARG A 128 7.73 -14.99 -2.57
CA ARG A 128 7.35 -15.12 -3.98
C ARG A 128 7.73 -16.48 -4.55
N ASN A 129 6.82 -17.07 -5.34
CA ASN A 129 7.09 -18.23 -6.19
C ASN A 129 6.53 -17.96 -7.59
N MET A 130 7.37 -17.51 -8.50
CA MET A 130 6.98 -17.12 -9.86
C MET A 130 6.51 -18.31 -10.71
N ASN A 131 6.68 -19.56 -10.22
CA ASN A 131 6.13 -20.74 -10.87
C ASN A 131 4.66 -21.03 -10.48
N ALA A 132 4.13 -20.37 -9.46
CA ALA A 132 2.72 -20.47 -9.09
C ALA A 132 1.86 -19.65 -10.06
N THR A 133 1.73 -20.14 -11.29
CA THR A 133 1.08 -19.44 -12.41
C THR A 133 -0.39 -19.77 -12.56
N VAL A 134 -1.15 -18.80 -13.07
CA VAL A 134 -2.60 -18.89 -13.28
C VAL A 134 -2.99 -18.29 -14.61
N GLN A 135 -4.21 -18.60 -15.06
CA GLN A 135 -4.94 -17.89 -16.11
C GLN A 135 -6.32 -17.50 -15.60
N ALA A 136 -6.89 -16.43 -16.16
CA ALA A 136 -8.23 -15.98 -15.83
C ALA A 136 -9.11 -15.89 -17.09
N GLU A 137 -10.40 -16.12 -16.90
CA GLU A 137 -11.44 -15.87 -17.88
C GLU A 137 -12.56 -15.09 -17.17
N TRP A 138 -13.24 -14.22 -17.90
CA TRP A 138 -14.33 -13.44 -17.35
C TRP A 138 -15.45 -13.19 -18.37
N GLN A 139 -16.63 -12.87 -17.87
CA GLN A 139 -17.82 -12.55 -18.64
C GLN A 139 -18.62 -11.47 -17.91
N LEU A 140 -19.29 -10.61 -18.68
CA LEU A 140 -20.14 -9.54 -18.16
C LEU A 140 -21.59 -9.79 -18.56
N TYR A 141 -22.52 -9.58 -17.64
CA TYR A 141 -23.93 -9.84 -17.87
C TYR A 141 -24.81 -8.68 -17.39
N ASP A 142 -26.00 -8.56 -17.99
CA ASP A 142 -27.07 -7.74 -17.44
C ASP A 142 -27.68 -8.41 -16.21
N GLY A 143 -27.61 -7.75 -15.06
CA GLY A 143 -28.04 -8.32 -13.80
C GLY A 143 -29.56 -8.46 -13.69
N THR A 144 -30.33 -7.57 -14.31
CA THR A 144 -31.80 -7.68 -14.33
C THR A 144 -32.25 -8.91 -15.10
N ALA A 145 -31.60 -9.18 -16.24
CA ALA A 145 -31.85 -10.39 -17.02
C ALA A 145 -31.45 -11.65 -16.26
N LEU A 146 -30.28 -11.63 -15.57
CA LEU A 146 -29.82 -12.78 -14.76
C LEU A 146 -30.76 -13.06 -13.59
N GLU A 147 -31.17 -12.05 -12.83
CA GLU A 147 -32.10 -12.22 -11.70
C GLU A 147 -33.47 -12.73 -12.18
N THR A 148 -33.92 -12.31 -13.37
CA THR A 148 -35.15 -12.82 -13.96
C THR A 148 -35.06 -14.29 -14.31
N LEU A 149 -33.93 -14.74 -14.88
CA LEU A 149 -33.72 -16.14 -15.29
C LEU A 149 -33.36 -17.07 -14.14
N TYR A 150 -32.58 -16.57 -13.17
CA TYR A 150 -32.00 -17.34 -12.07
C TYR A 150 -32.13 -16.59 -10.73
N PRO A 151 -33.37 -16.35 -10.25
CA PRO A 151 -33.62 -15.48 -9.08
C PRO A 151 -33.01 -15.97 -7.77
N ASP A 152 -32.78 -17.26 -7.65
CA ASP A 152 -32.17 -17.86 -6.44
C ASP A 152 -30.64 -17.69 -6.42
N ILE A 153 -30.02 -17.51 -7.60
CA ILE A 153 -28.55 -17.40 -7.74
C ILE A 153 -28.13 -15.93 -7.75
N TYR A 154 -28.79 -15.10 -8.57
CA TYR A 154 -28.42 -13.71 -8.78
C TYR A 154 -29.36 -12.73 -8.07
N LYS A 155 -29.86 -13.11 -6.92
CA LYS A 155 -30.74 -12.26 -6.12
C LYS A 155 -30.08 -10.91 -5.78
N GLY A 156 -30.76 -9.83 -6.13
CA GLY A 156 -30.27 -8.47 -5.93
C GLY A 156 -29.37 -7.94 -7.03
N ALA A 157 -29.28 -8.65 -8.17
CA ALA A 157 -28.52 -8.21 -9.32
C ALA A 157 -29.26 -7.18 -10.19
N SER A 158 -30.57 -6.97 -9.99
CA SER A 158 -31.33 -5.96 -10.73
C SER A 158 -30.66 -4.59 -10.63
N ASP A 159 -30.66 -3.86 -11.75
CA ASP A 159 -30.03 -2.54 -11.88
C ASP A 159 -28.49 -2.54 -11.75
N HIS A 160 -27.88 -3.72 -11.78
CA HIS A 160 -26.43 -3.90 -11.78
C HIS A 160 -25.97 -4.60 -13.05
N ARG A 161 -24.68 -4.52 -13.34
CA ARG A 161 -23.97 -5.47 -14.20
C ARG A 161 -23.35 -6.55 -13.32
N VAL A 162 -23.27 -7.77 -13.81
CA VAL A 162 -22.67 -8.88 -13.09
C VAL A 162 -21.40 -9.29 -13.82
N PHE A 163 -20.26 -9.01 -13.22
CA PHE A 163 -18.97 -9.48 -13.68
C PHE A 163 -18.70 -10.84 -13.06
N ILE A 164 -18.56 -11.88 -13.88
CA ILE A 164 -18.28 -13.26 -13.45
C ILE A 164 -16.90 -13.64 -13.97
N PHE A 165 -16.10 -14.26 -13.14
CA PHE A 165 -14.75 -14.65 -13.51
C PHE A 165 -14.36 -16.00 -12.89
N GLN A 166 -13.40 -16.65 -13.54
CA GLN A 166 -12.75 -17.86 -13.06
C GLN A 166 -11.23 -17.67 -13.12
N VAL A 167 -10.52 -18.11 -12.09
CA VAL A 167 -9.05 -18.17 -12.07
C VAL A 167 -8.61 -19.59 -11.90
N THR A 168 -7.89 -20.13 -12.89
CA THR A 168 -7.47 -21.52 -12.94
C THR A 168 -5.95 -21.66 -12.84
N PRO A 169 -5.42 -22.66 -12.08
CA PRO A 169 -4.00 -22.96 -12.07
C PRO A 169 -3.51 -23.39 -13.45
N THR A 170 -2.34 -22.88 -13.85
CA THR A 170 -1.62 -23.35 -15.05
C THR A 170 -0.34 -24.11 -14.72
N SER A 171 0.00 -24.19 -13.43
CA SER A 171 1.14 -24.92 -12.90
C SER A 171 0.72 -25.82 -11.73
N PRO A 172 1.34 -27.00 -11.56
CA PRO A 172 1.11 -27.87 -10.40
C PRO A 172 1.60 -27.23 -9.07
N GLU A 173 2.42 -26.21 -9.13
CA GLU A 173 2.87 -25.46 -7.94
C GLU A 173 1.79 -24.51 -7.41
N THR A 174 0.78 -24.20 -8.22
CA THR A 174 -0.34 -23.33 -7.79
C THR A 174 -1.36 -24.15 -7.01
N ILE A 175 -1.42 -23.94 -5.71
CA ILE A 175 -2.37 -24.58 -4.79
C ILE A 175 -3.59 -23.71 -4.56
N HIS A 176 -3.40 -22.40 -4.55
CA HIS A 176 -4.48 -21.44 -4.38
C HIS A 176 -4.50 -20.45 -5.54
N THR A 177 -5.72 -20.09 -5.94
CA THR A 177 -5.98 -19.04 -6.92
C THR A 177 -6.71 -17.88 -6.24
N TRP A 178 -6.45 -16.67 -6.70
CA TRP A 178 -7.11 -15.46 -6.23
C TRP A 178 -7.57 -14.60 -7.40
N GLY A 179 -8.74 -14.00 -7.25
CA GLY A 179 -9.26 -13.00 -8.18
C GLY A 179 -9.89 -11.83 -7.43
N LEU A 180 -9.61 -10.62 -7.87
CA LEU A 180 -10.09 -9.38 -7.29
C LEU A 180 -10.46 -8.41 -8.40
N LEU A 181 -11.65 -7.81 -8.31
CA LEU A 181 -12.01 -6.63 -9.09
C LEU A 181 -11.96 -5.41 -8.18
N HIS A 182 -11.25 -4.39 -8.61
CA HIS A 182 -11.07 -3.15 -7.85
C HIS A 182 -11.01 -1.96 -8.80
N VAL A 183 -10.84 -0.77 -8.26
CA VAL A 183 -10.65 0.45 -9.05
C VAL A 183 -9.44 0.30 -9.97
N ALA A 184 -9.56 0.77 -11.21
CA ALA A 184 -8.45 0.75 -12.17
C ALA A 184 -7.26 1.61 -11.69
N ARG A 185 -6.05 1.16 -11.97
CA ARG A 185 -4.82 1.91 -11.63
C ARG A 185 -4.77 3.29 -12.27
N SER A 186 -5.34 3.41 -13.46
CA SER A 186 -5.43 4.67 -14.20
C SER A 186 -6.29 5.72 -13.52
N THR A 187 -7.22 5.33 -12.64
CA THR A 187 -8.23 6.23 -12.09
C THR A 187 -7.94 6.71 -10.68
N GLN A 188 -7.32 5.93 -9.80
CA GLN A 188 -7.26 6.35 -8.39
C GLN A 188 -6.13 5.84 -7.50
N LEU A 189 -5.47 4.72 -7.77
CA LEU A 189 -4.58 4.15 -6.75
C LEU A 189 -3.27 3.65 -7.35
N ASN A 190 -2.17 4.33 -7.01
CA ASN A 190 -0.80 3.84 -7.22
C ASN A 190 -0.44 2.71 -6.23
N LEU A 191 -1.33 1.71 -6.04
CA LEU A 191 -0.98 0.55 -5.24
C LEU A 191 0.05 -0.30 -5.98
N SER A 192 1.17 -0.58 -5.32
CA SER A 192 2.14 -1.54 -5.82
C SER A 192 1.57 -2.97 -5.78
N ASP A 193 2.16 -3.88 -6.55
CA ASP A 193 1.78 -5.29 -6.52
C ASP A 193 1.89 -5.89 -5.12
N MET A 194 2.91 -5.49 -4.36
CA MET A 194 3.08 -5.93 -2.98
C MET A 194 1.95 -5.48 -2.06
N GLN A 195 1.46 -4.25 -2.25
CA GLN A 195 0.32 -3.74 -1.49
C GLN A 195 -0.97 -4.49 -1.82
N ILE A 196 -1.23 -4.78 -3.09
CA ILE A 196 -2.40 -5.58 -3.51
C ILE A 196 -2.34 -6.97 -2.88
N LEU A 197 -1.20 -7.66 -2.98
CA LEU A 197 -1.02 -9.00 -2.40
C LEU A 197 -1.14 -9.01 -0.88
N ASP A 198 -0.58 -8.01 -0.20
CA ASP A 198 -0.71 -7.85 1.25
C ASP A 198 -2.15 -7.60 1.67
N TYR A 199 -2.88 -6.77 0.95
CA TYR A 199 -4.29 -6.48 1.21
C TYR A 199 -5.20 -7.68 0.95
N LEU A 200 -4.87 -8.51 -0.04
CA LEU A 200 -5.55 -9.80 -0.24
C LEU A 200 -5.28 -10.76 0.92
N GLU A 201 -4.02 -10.86 1.37
CA GLU A 201 -3.63 -11.75 2.46
C GLU A 201 -4.25 -11.35 3.80
N THR A 202 -4.26 -10.05 4.09
CA THR A 202 -4.82 -9.50 5.35
C THR A 202 -6.34 -9.36 5.33
N GLY A 203 -6.98 -9.53 4.17
CA GLY A 203 -8.41 -9.31 3.98
C GLY A 203 -8.82 -7.84 3.97
N THR A 204 -7.87 -6.92 3.80
CA THR A 204 -8.13 -5.48 3.64
C THR A 204 -8.85 -5.20 2.32
N LEU A 205 -8.48 -5.92 1.26
CA LEU A 205 -9.22 -5.99 0.02
C LEU A 205 -9.97 -7.32 -0.07
N PHE A 206 -11.23 -7.24 -0.48
CA PHE A 206 -12.03 -8.44 -0.69
C PHE A 206 -11.64 -9.09 -2.02
N GLY A 207 -11.00 -10.25 -1.95
CA GLY A 207 -10.69 -11.11 -3.08
C GLY A 207 -11.33 -12.48 -2.93
N TRP A 208 -11.59 -13.13 -4.06
CA TRP A 208 -12.10 -14.50 -4.13
C TRP A 208 -10.93 -15.47 -4.15
N LYS A 209 -10.90 -16.42 -3.20
CA LYS A 209 -9.88 -17.47 -3.10
C LYS A 209 -10.47 -18.82 -3.49
N ASN A 210 -9.81 -19.54 -4.42
CA ASN A 210 -10.17 -20.91 -4.85
C ASN A 210 -11.64 -21.06 -5.28
N VAL A 211 -12.17 -20.07 -6.01
CA VAL A 211 -13.56 -20.05 -6.43
C VAL A 211 -13.65 -20.37 -7.89
N GLU A 212 -14.47 -21.35 -8.24
CA GLU A 212 -14.73 -21.74 -9.64
C GLU A 212 -15.36 -20.61 -10.43
N ASN A 213 -16.31 -19.88 -9.82
CA ASN A 213 -16.93 -18.68 -10.38
C ASN A 213 -17.01 -17.61 -9.29
N GLY A 214 -16.11 -16.63 -9.32
CA GLY A 214 -16.22 -15.39 -8.54
C GLY A 214 -17.13 -14.41 -9.25
N TYR A 215 -17.81 -13.57 -8.51
CA TYR A 215 -18.62 -12.52 -9.13
C TYR A 215 -18.66 -11.22 -8.33
N TYR A 216 -18.89 -10.14 -9.05
CA TYR A 216 -19.12 -8.80 -8.49
C TYR A 216 -20.38 -8.20 -9.13
N PHE A 217 -21.19 -7.53 -8.31
CA PHE A 217 -22.23 -6.65 -8.79
C PHE A 217 -21.64 -5.26 -8.99
N LEU A 218 -21.75 -4.75 -10.19
CA LEU A 218 -21.19 -3.47 -10.61
C LEU A 218 -22.32 -2.49 -10.85
N PRO A 219 -22.22 -1.23 -10.39
CA PRO A 219 -23.15 -0.19 -10.83
C PRO A 219 -23.19 -0.12 -12.35
N ALA A 220 -24.37 0.05 -12.92
CA ALA A 220 -24.54 0.13 -14.38
C ALA A 220 -23.75 1.28 -15.03
N GLU A 221 -23.43 2.31 -14.24
CA GLU A 221 -22.76 3.53 -14.67
C GLU A 221 -21.20 3.44 -14.60
N MET A 222 -20.66 2.35 -14.07
CA MET A 222 -19.20 2.23 -13.94
C MET A 222 -18.56 1.78 -15.25
N GLU A 223 -17.54 2.52 -15.67
CA GLU A 223 -16.93 2.38 -16.99
C GLU A 223 -15.61 1.61 -16.98
N THR A 224 -14.79 1.71 -15.91
CA THR A 224 -13.44 1.13 -15.90
C THR A 224 -13.04 0.53 -14.56
N PHE A 225 -12.52 -0.70 -14.58
CA PHE A 225 -12.06 -1.45 -13.43
C PHE A 225 -10.67 -2.04 -13.65
N GLY A 226 -10.01 -2.39 -12.55
CA GLY A 226 -8.84 -3.23 -12.54
C GLY A 226 -9.22 -4.64 -12.12
N PHE A 227 -8.95 -5.62 -12.96
CA PHE A 227 -9.06 -7.03 -12.61
C PHE A 227 -7.67 -7.56 -12.28
N TYR A 228 -7.51 -8.06 -11.06
CA TYR A 228 -6.25 -8.59 -10.52
C TYR A 228 -6.43 -10.07 -10.23
N TYR A 229 -5.46 -10.89 -10.63
CA TYR A 229 -5.48 -12.31 -10.32
C TYR A 229 -4.07 -12.87 -10.16
N CYS A 230 -3.93 -13.86 -9.30
CA CYS A 230 -2.64 -14.48 -8.99
C CYS A 230 -2.78 -15.90 -8.45
N GLY A 231 -1.67 -16.64 -8.48
CA GLY A 231 -1.51 -17.93 -7.83
C GLY A 231 -0.77 -17.82 -6.50
N GLN A 232 -0.90 -18.85 -5.66
CA GLN A 232 -0.17 -19.00 -4.43
C GLN A 232 0.19 -20.47 -4.24
N ASP A 233 1.40 -20.78 -3.80
CA ASP A 233 1.86 -22.14 -3.57
C ASP A 233 1.45 -22.69 -2.19
N GLU A 234 1.86 -23.93 -1.89
CA GLU A 234 1.57 -24.61 -0.62
C GLU A 234 2.17 -23.86 0.61
N SER A 235 3.29 -23.19 0.44
CA SER A 235 3.94 -22.42 1.49
C SER A 235 3.30 -21.06 1.76
N GLY A 236 2.37 -20.64 0.89
CA GLY A 236 1.78 -19.33 0.89
C GLY A 236 2.57 -18.28 0.09
N ALA A 237 3.61 -18.70 -0.66
CA ALA A 237 4.36 -17.78 -1.50
C ALA A 237 3.55 -17.43 -2.76
N TRP A 238 3.53 -16.13 -3.08
CA TRP A 238 2.74 -15.55 -4.15
C TRP A 238 3.40 -15.68 -5.51
N GLY A 239 2.62 -16.07 -6.52
CA GLY A 239 2.98 -15.99 -7.93
C GLY A 239 3.06 -14.55 -8.46
N GLU A 240 3.12 -14.45 -9.77
CA GLU A 240 2.96 -13.15 -10.44
C GLU A 240 1.54 -12.62 -10.23
N LEU A 241 1.43 -11.31 -9.96
CA LEU A 241 0.16 -10.61 -9.94
C LEU A 241 -0.13 -10.10 -11.35
N TYR A 242 -1.13 -10.70 -11.98
CA TYR A 242 -1.63 -10.24 -13.28
C TYR A 242 -2.64 -9.11 -13.07
N TYR A 243 -2.65 -8.15 -13.98
CA TYR A 243 -3.55 -7.02 -13.97
C TYR A 243 -4.09 -6.75 -15.37
N GLU A 244 -5.40 -6.65 -15.48
CA GLU A 244 -6.11 -6.23 -16.69
C GLU A 244 -6.96 -4.99 -16.35
N GLU A 245 -6.83 -3.93 -17.16
CA GLU A 245 -7.73 -2.79 -17.08
C GLU A 245 -8.89 -3.02 -18.01
N LEU A 246 -10.11 -3.06 -17.46
CA LEU A 246 -11.33 -3.40 -18.16
C LEU A 246 -12.23 -2.18 -18.23
N THR A 247 -12.57 -1.75 -19.45
CA THR A 247 -13.61 -0.74 -19.72
C THR A 247 -14.81 -1.44 -20.31
N PHE A 248 -15.95 -1.38 -19.62
CA PHE A 248 -17.14 -2.11 -20.02
C PHE A 248 -18.10 -1.24 -20.81
N THR A 249 -18.68 -1.83 -21.87
CA THR A 249 -19.71 -1.25 -22.71
C THR A 249 -20.91 -2.16 -22.81
N GLU A 250 -22.03 -1.69 -23.40
CA GLU A 250 -23.20 -2.53 -23.64
C GLU A 250 -22.90 -3.70 -24.60
N ASP A 251 -21.93 -3.52 -25.49
CA ASP A 251 -21.53 -4.55 -26.47
C ASP A 251 -20.76 -5.72 -25.83
N ASP A 252 -20.27 -5.54 -24.60
CA ASP A 252 -19.55 -6.58 -23.85
C ASP A 252 -20.48 -7.53 -23.10
N LEU A 253 -21.80 -7.26 -23.09
CA LEU A 253 -22.77 -8.09 -22.40
C LEU A 253 -22.97 -9.43 -23.09
N CYS A 254 -22.79 -10.49 -22.34
CA CYS A 254 -23.03 -11.86 -22.78
C CYS A 254 -24.53 -12.23 -22.73
N ASP A 255 -24.93 -13.27 -23.49
CA ASP A 255 -26.27 -13.86 -23.38
C ASP A 255 -26.51 -14.36 -21.95
N PRO A 256 -27.50 -13.86 -21.23
CA PRO A 256 -27.80 -14.27 -19.85
C PRO A 256 -28.01 -15.80 -19.68
N LYS A 257 -28.41 -16.49 -20.74
CA LYS A 257 -28.59 -17.96 -20.73
C LYS A 257 -27.27 -18.73 -20.68
N SER A 258 -26.15 -18.07 -21.03
CA SER A 258 -24.80 -18.65 -20.93
C SER A 258 -24.20 -18.53 -19.54
N ALA A 259 -24.84 -17.78 -18.64
CA ALA A 259 -24.32 -17.58 -17.30
C ALA A 259 -24.26 -18.88 -16.49
N PRO A 260 -23.26 -19.05 -15.63
CA PRO A 260 -23.18 -20.17 -14.71
C PRO A 260 -24.46 -20.25 -13.84
N ASN A 261 -25.06 -21.44 -13.77
CA ASN A 261 -26.25 -21.69 -12.95
C ASN A 261 -25.97 -22.59 -11.74
N SER A 262 -24.71 -22.86 -11.47
CA SER A 262 -24.21 -23.65 -10.34
C SER A 262 -22.75 -23.26 -10.05
N GLY A 263 -22.23 -23.67 -8.90
CA GLY A 263 -20.82 -23.44 -8.55
C GLY A 263 -20.55 -22.17 -7.73
N PHE A 264 -21.57 -21.35 -7.43
CA PHE A 264 -21.43 -20.22 -6.54
C PHE A 264 -21.42 -20.67 -5.07
N ILE A 265 -20.35 -20.41 -4.37
CA ILE A 265 -20.34 -20.50 -2.91
C ILE A 265 -21.05 -19.24 -2.40
N ASN A 266 -22.23 -19.41 -1.79
CA ASN A 266 -23.13 -18.42 -1.19
C ASN A 266 -22.60 -16.98 -1.23
N GLY A 267 -23.08 -16.20 -2.21
CA GLY A 267 -22.61 -14.88 -2.50
C GLY A 267 -22.68 -13.92 -1.30
N LYS A 268 -21.58 -13.29 -1.06
CA LYS A 268 -21.61 -11.98 -0.40
C LYS A 268 -21.59 -10.96 -1.53
N SER A 269 -22.61 -10.12 -1.58
CA SER A 269 -22.61 -8.95 -2.46
C SER A 269 -21.31 -8.19 -2.23
N ALA A 270 -20.54 -8.06 -3.28
CA ALA A 270 -19.31 -7.31 -3.25
C ALA A 270 -19.63 -5.84 -3.48
N VAL A 271 -18.88 -5.08 -2.74
CA VAL A 271 -18.49 -3.69 -2.98
C VAL A 271 -19.59 -2.65 -2.91
N THR A 272 -19.68 -2.08 -1.75
CA THR A 272 -19.85 -0.62 -1.64
C THR A 272 -18.45 -0.01 -1.67
N PRO A 273 -18.22 1.06 -2.46
CA PRO A 273 -16.95 1.78 -2.50
C PRO A 273 -16.59 2.37 -1.13
#